data_4ab835e1faab56a1a5c343f8621ed961
#
_entry.id   4ab835e1faab56a1a5c343f8621ed961
#
_cell.length_a   1.000
_cell.length_b   1.000
_cell.length_c   1.000
_cell.angle_alpha   90.00
_cell.angle_beta   90.00
_cell.angle_gamma   90.00
#
_symmetry.space_group_name_H-M   'P 1'
#
loop_
_entity.id
_entity.type
_entity.pdbx_description
1 polymer ?
#
loop_
_entity_poly.entity_id
_entity_poly.type
_entity_poly.pdbx_seq_one_letter_code
_entity_poly.pdbx_strand_id
1 'polypeptide(L)'
;LLISVLAKSRNYYIAGLVPLFPTFALIAHYIVGTERGLEALRATILFGIWSVIPYLVYLISLYYFTAWMKLPQALLAAVVCWSVSAALLVKIWTWYQGN
;
A
#
# COMPACT_ATOMS: atom_id res chain seq x y z
N LEU A 1 9.21 8.33 -13.65
CA LEU A 1 10.07 7.61 -14.55
C LEU A 1 9.31 6.51 -15.27
N LEU A 2 9.47 5.26 -14.82
CA LEU A 2 8.74 4.17 -15.46
C LEU A 2 7.23 4.35 -15.33
N ILE A 3 6.77 4.73 -14.15
CA ILE A 3 5.35 4.95 -13.92
C ILE A 3 4.86 6.11 -14.79
N SER A 4 5.66 7.17 -14.92
CA SER A 4 5.28 8.31 -15.76
C SER A 4 5.16 7.92 -17.22
N VAL A 5 6.11 7.13 -17.71
CA VAL A 5 6.08 6.68 -19.11
C VAL A 5 4.86 5.82 -19.36
N LEU A 6 4.58 4.87 -18.46
CA LEU A 6 3.44 3.99 -18.63
C LEU A 6 2.12 4.71 -18.47
N ALA A 7 2.07 5.72 -17.58
CA ALA A 7 0.85 6.49 -17.39
C ALA A 7 0.52 7.32 -18.64
N LYS A 8 1.53 7.71 -19.41
CA LYS A 8 1.31 8.46 -20.65
C LYS A 8 0.95 7.54 -21.82
N SER A 9 1.17 6.25 -21.69
CA SER A 9 0.82 5.33 -22.74
C SER A 9 -0.69 5.13 -22.78
N ARG A 10 -1.17 4.51 -23.86
CA ARG A 10 -2.59 4.22 -23.97
C ARG A 10 -3.02 3.10 -23.03
N ASN A 11 -2.07 2.33 -22.55
CA ASN A 11 -2.38 1.18 -21.72
C ASN A 11 -2.27 1.57 -20.25
N TYR A 12 -3.27 2.31 -19.77
CA TYR A 12 -3.27 2.75 -18.39
C TYR A 12 -3.53 1.61 -17.41
N TYR A 13 -3.90 0.43 -17.89
CA TYR A 13 -4.00 -0.74 -17.02
C TYR A 13 -2.61 -1.14 -16.53
N ILE A 14 -1.61 -1.03 -17.38
CA ILE A 14 -0.24 -1.31 -16.98
C ILE A 14 0.21 -0.30 -15.92
N ALA A 15 -0.13 0.97 -16.11
CA ALA A 15 0.21 2.00 -15.14
C ALA A 15 -0.42 1.70 -13.77
N GLY A 16 -1.62 1.12 -13.76
CA GLY A 16 -2.26 0.73 -12.52
C GLY A 16 -1.60 -0.46 -11.87
N LEU A 17 -0.96 -1.32 -12.67
CA LEU A 17 -0.32 -2.52 -12.15
C LEU A 17 1.08 -2.25 -11.59
N VAL A 18 1.79 -1.28 -12.16
CA VAL A 18 3.17 -0.98 -11.76
C VAL A 18 3.32 -0.70 -10.26
N PRO A 19 2.43 0.10 -9.63
CA PRO A 19 2.57 0.34 -8.19
C PRO A 19 2.44 -0.91 -7.34
N LEU A 20 1.84 -1.97 -7.88
CA LEU A 20 1.71 -3.23 -7.15
C LEU A 20 2.95 -4.09 -7.23
N PHE A 21 3.91 -3.73 -8.09
CA PHE A 21 5.15 -4.48 -8.18
C PHE A 21 5.90 -4.34 -6.85
N PRO A 22 6.30 -5.45 -6.24
CA PRO A 22 6.80 -5.40 -4.86
C PRO A 22 8.29 -5.04 -4.76
N THR A 23 8.68 -3.89 -5.32
CA THR A 23 10.07 -3.46 -5.30
C THR A 23 10.58 -3.22 -3.89
N PHE A 24 9.87 -2.36 -3.15
CA PHE A 24 10.29 -2.05 -1.78
C PHE A 24 10.10 -3.26 -0.88
N ALA A 25 9.06 -4.04 -1.14
CA ALA A 25 8.83 -5.24 -0.34
C ALA A 25 9.96 -6.25 -0.50
N LEU A 26 10.47 -6.43 -1.71
CA LEU A 26 11.60 -7.34 -1.94
C LEU A 26 12.80 -6.91 -1.11
N ILE A 27 13.12 -5.62 -1.14
CA ILE A 27 14.27 -5.11 -0.40
C ILE A 27 14.06 -5.27 1.10
N ALA A 28 12.87 -4.90 1.58
CA ALA A 28 12.57 -4.99 3.00
C ALA A 28 12.61 -6.44 3.48
N HIS A 29 12.05 -7.36 2.70
CA HIS A 29 12.03 -8.77 3.10
C HIS A 29 13.43 -9.35 3.14
N TYR A 30 14.28 -8.96 2.19
CA TYR A 30 15.66 -9.44 2.19
C TYR A 30 16.40 -8.95 3.43
N ILE A 31 16.25 -7.67 3.77
CA ILE A 31 16.92 -7.10 4.93
C ILE A 31 16.45 -7.76 6.22
N VAL A 32 15.13 -7.89 6.38
CA VAL A 32 14.58 -8.50 7.59
C VAL A 32 15.02 -9.95 7.70
N GLY A 33 14.97 -10.68 6.59
CA GLY A 33 15.32 -12.09 6.59
C GLY A 33 16.78 -12.34 6.94
N THR A 34 17.68 -11.46 6.45
CA THR A 34 19.11 -11.66 6.71
C THR A 34 19.53 -11.13 8.07
N GLU A 35 18.88 -10.07 8.55
CA GLU A 35 19.33 -9.42 9.79
C GLU A 35 18.56 -9.88 11.02
N ARG A 36 17.30 -10.28 10.85
CA ARG A 36 16.47 -10.64 12.00
C ARG A 36 16.02 -12.09 12.01
N GLY A 37 16.20 -12.78 10.91
CA GLY A 37 15.91 -14.18 10.84
C GLY A 37 14.55 -14.49 10.22
N LEU A 38 14.30 -15.79 10.08
CA LEU A 38 13.12 -16.28 9.35
C LEU A 38 11.80 -15.95 10.06
N GLU A 39 11.79 -16.02 11.39
CA GLU A 39 10.57 -15.73 12.12
C GLU A 39 10.13 -14.30 11.95
N ALA A 40 11.09 -13.35 12.03
CA ALA A 40 10.77 -11.94 11.82
C ALA A 40 10.31 -11.69 10.38
N LEU A 41 10.93 -12.38 9.43
CA LEU A 41 10.53 -12.27 8.04
C LEU A 41 9.11 -12.75 7.83
N ARG A 42 8.76 -13.89 8.42
CA ARG A 42 7.41 -14.42 8.27
C ARG A 42 6.37 -13.50 8.90
N ALA A 43 6.70 -12.90 10.04
CA ALA A 43 5.80 -11.94 10.67
C ALA A 43 5.59 -10.71 9.79
N THR A 44 6.66 -10.24 9.15
CA THR A 44 6.59 -9.10 8.23
C THR A 44 5.71 -9.44 7.04
N ILE A 45 5.87 -10.64 6.49
CA ILE A 45 5.05 -11.07 5.36
C ILE A 45 3.58 -11.13 5.76
N LEU A 46 3.29 -11.69 6.92
CA LEU A 46 1.91 -11.80 7.39
C LEU A 46 1.28 -10.42 7.56
N PHE A 47 2.02 -9.48 8.15
CA PHE A 47 1.51 -8.12 8.28
C PHE A 47 1.30 -7.49 6.90
N GLY A 48 2.18 -7.81 5.95
CA GLY A 48 2.04 -7.32 4.57
C GLY A 48 0.74 -7.78 3.93
N ILE A 49 0.32 -9.00 4.22
CA ILE A 49 -0.95 -9.50 3.70
C ILE A 49 -2.10 -8.65 4.23
N TRP A 50 -2.08 -8.32 5.50
CA TRP A 50 -3.14 -7.49 6.10
C TRP A 50 -3.07 -6.05 5.62
N SER A 51 -1.89 -5.57 5.26
CA SER A 51 -1.74 -4.17 4.82
C SER A 51 -2.35 -3.93 3.44
N VAL A 52 -2.81 -4.97 2.76
CA VAL A 52 -3.59 -4.80 1.54
C VAL A 52 -4.90 -4.08 1.85
N ILE A 53 -5.45 -4.24 3.04
CA ILE A 53 -6.71 -3.61 3.41
C ILE A 53 -6.65 -2.08 3.31
N PRO A 54 -5.66 -1.39 3.91
CA PRO A 54 -5.54 0.06 3.72
C PRO A 54 -5.38 0.46 2.25
N TYR A 55 -4.66 -0.33 1.48
CA TYR A 55 -4.48 -0.02 0.07
C TYR A 55 -5.81 -0.12 -0.69
N LEU A 56 -6.63 -1.11 -0.35
CA LEU A 56 -7.97 -1.20 -0.93
C LEU A 56 -8.82 0.00 -0.55
N VAL A 57 -8.72 0.45 0.69
CA VAL A 57 -9.42 1.65 1.13
C VAL A 57 -8.99 2.85 0.29
N TYR A 58 -7.69 2.98 0.05
CA TYR A 58 -7.17 4.04 -0.78
C TYR A 58 -7.78 4.00 -2.19
N LEU A 59 -7.75 2.83 -2.82
CA LEU A 59 -8.25 2.69 -4.19
C LEU A 59 -9.75 2.95 -4.28
N ILE A 60 -10.51 2.38 -3.36
CA ILE A 60 -11.97 2.56 -3.37
C ILE A 60 -12.31 4.02 -3.10
N SER A 61 -11.65 4.63 -2.13
CA SER A 61 -11.90 6.03 -1.81
C SER A 61 -11.57 6.92 -3.01
N LEU A 62 -10.43 6.66 -3.64
CA LEU A 62 -10.01 7.47 -4.78
C LEU A 62 -11.01 7.33 -5.93
N TYR A 63 -11.50 6.12 -6.14
CA TYR A 63 -12.47 5.88 -7.21
C TYR A 63 -13.71 6.78 -7.04
N TYR A 64 -14.25 6.83 -5.82
CA TYR A 64 -15.44 7.64 -5.57
C TYR A 64 -15.13 9.13 -5.49
N PHE A 65 -14.00 9.49 -4.89
CA PHE A 65 -13.66 10.91 -4.74
C PHE A 65 -13.41 11.58 -6.09
N THR A 66 -12.89 10.87 -7.06
CA THR A 66 -12.65 11.46 -8.38
C THR A 66 -13.94 11.83 -9.11
N ALA A 67 -15.06 11.28 -8.66
CA ALA A 67 -16.37 11.66 -9.24
C ALA A 67 -16.86 13.00 -8.71
N TRP A 68 -16.40 13.43 -7.53
CA TRP A 68 -16.92 14.61 -6.86
C TRP A 68 -15.90 15.73 -6.70
N MET A 69 -14.62 15.41 -6.77
CA MET A 69 -13.56 16.35 -6.48
C MET A 69 -12.60 16.44 -7.63
N LYS A 70 -11.85 17.54 -7.66
CA LYS A 70 -10.74 17.65 -8.59
C LYS A 70 -9.67 16.64 -8.22
N LEU A 71 -8.87 16.24 -9.19
CA LEU A 71 -7.91 15.16 -8.98
C LEU A 71 -6.95 15.40 -7.80
N PRO A 72 -6.32 16.59 -7.67
CA PRO A 72 -5.43 16.79 -6.52
C PRO A 72 -6.14 16.63 -5.18
N GLN A 73 -7.37 17.10 -5.09
CA GLN A 73 -8.16 16.99 -3.86
C GLN A 73 -8.54 15.54 -3.59
N ALA A 74 -8.91 14.81 -4.64
CA ALA A 74 -9.28 13.40 -4.51
C ALA A 74 -8.08 12.56 -4.04
N LEU A 75 -6.91 12.82 -4.60
CA LEU A 75 -5.70 12.12 -4.20
C LEU A 75 -5.36 12.40 -2.75
N LEU A 76 -5.45 13.65 -2.34
CA LEU A 76 -5.17 14.01 -0.95
C LEU A 76 -6.14 13.35 0.01
N ALA A 77 -7.43 13.37 -0.32
CA ALA A 77 -8.45 12.76 0.52
C ALA A 77 -8.24 11.25 0.62
N ALA A 78 -7.90 10.60 -0.51
CA ALA A 78 -7.64 9.16 -0.52
C ALA A 78 -6.43 8.80 0.34
N VAL A 79 -5.38 9.63 0.30
CA VAL A 79 -4.20 9.40 1.14
C VAL A 79 -4.55 9.54 2.61
N VAL A 80 -5.41 10.49 2.95
CA VAL A 80 -5.87 10.63 4.34
C VAL A 80 -6.62 9.37 4.77
N CYS A 81 -7.51 8.86 3.93
CA CYS A 81 -8.24 7.62 4.23
C CYS A 81 -7.28 6.45 4.40
N TRP A 82 -6.29 6.36 3.54
CA TRP A 82 -5.28 5.31 3.64
C TRP A 82 -4.51 5.43 4.96
N SER A 83 -4.10 6.65 5.31
CA SER A 83 -3.34 6.87 6.54
C SER A 83 -4.12 6.46 7.77
N VAL A 84 -5.40 6.82 7.82
CA VAL A 84 -6.26 6.44 8.95
C VAL A 84 -6.40 4.92 9.00
N SER A 85 -6.66 4.28 7.86
CA SER A 85 -6.80 2.84 7.81
C SER A 85 -5.52 2.13 8.22
N ALA A 86 -4.37 2.63 7.75
CA ALA A 86 -3.09 2.04 8.09
C ALA A 86 -2.79 2.18 9.59
N ALA A 87 -3.10 3.35 10.15
CA ALA A 87 -2.90 3.57 11.57
C ALA A 87 -3.76 2.63 12.41
N LEU A 88 -5.01 2.44 12.00
CA LEU A 88 -5.90 1.52 12.68
C LEU A 88 -5.39 0.09 12.58
N LEU A 89 -4.90 -0.30 11.41
CA LEU A 89 -4.38 -1.65 11.22
C LEU A 89 -3.17 -1.88 12.13
N VAL A 90 -2.24 -0.93 12.19
CA VAL A 90 -1.06 -1.06 13.03
C VAL A 90 -1.48 -1.17 14.50
N LYS A 91 -2.43 -0.34 14.91
CA LYS A 91 -2.89 -0.36 16.30
C LYS A 91 -3.55 -1.70 16.64
N ILE A 92 -4.43 -2.18 15.77
CA ILE A 92 -5.11 -3.45 16.00
C ILE A 92 -4.11 -4.59 15.99
N TRP A 93 -3.17 -4.58 15.06
CA TRP A 93 -2.15 -5.61 14.96
C TRP A 93 -1.29 -5.66 16.21
N THR A 94 -0.83 -4.50 16.66
CA THR A 94 0.00 -4.41 17.86
C THR A 94 -0.77 -4.89 19.09
N TRP A 95 -2.03 -4.51 19.20
CA TRP A 95 -2.86 -4.94 20.29
C TRP A 95 -3.05 -6.45 20.30
N TYR A 96 -3.29 -7.01 19.12
CA TYR A 96 -3.53 -8.43 18.97
C TYR A 96 -2.28 -9.26 19.27
N GLN A 97 -1.15 -8.81 18.75
CA GLN A 97 0.12 -9.52 18.91
C GLN A 97 0.75 -9.27 20.27
N GLY A 98 0.57 -8.08 20.79
CA GLY A 98 1.32 -7.69 21.90
C GLY A 98 0.74 -7.95 23.21
N ASN A 99 0.29 -8.06 23.14
CA ASN A 99 0.07 -7.95 24.17
C ASN A 99 0.42 -7.61 24.89
#